data_e40e017cfea1d11e6f459e2a27ac79fe
#
_entry.id   e40e017cfea1d11e6f459e2a27ac79fe
#
_cell.length_a   1.000
_cell.length_b   1.000
_cell.length_c   1.000
_cell.angle_alpha   90.00
_cell.angle_beta   90.00
_cell.angle_gamma   90.00
#
_symmetry.space_group_name_H-M   'P 1'
#
loop_
_entity.id
_entity.type
_entity.pdbx_description
1 polymer ?
#
loop_
_entity_poly.entity_id
_entity_poly.type
_entity_poly.pdbx_seq_one_letter_code
_entity_poly.pdbx_strand_id
1 'polypeptide(L)'
;NESYPIDKIREIKKLLIEKESKDNEYLRKINQADNEFESANWENALVHYKEAKAIYEKEHPINRIEEINLKLNELKSQNDKMSSERLKYDDFVNQADQLYNEKKYKEAKTKYSEALNLFKNEYYPKKKIAEIELTLKELEASEILLEQYNNLISKADALKLENKLEEAKILYEKAKNLNPSNSYSDEKISLINESLKKNNNDKLKIEYDEIIKKADDYFTAKNYKLARDFYKQASSFEISN
;
A
#
# COMPACT_ATOMS: atom_id res chain seq x y z
N ASN A 1 -80.09 43.31 47.57
CA ASN A 1 -78.84 42.73 48.11
C ASN A 1 -77.68 43.58 47.65
N GLU A 2 -77.32 44.59 48.39
CA GLU A 2 -76.24 45.60 48.03
C GLU A 2 -74.83 45.00 48.03
N SER A 3 -74.59 43.79 48.61
CA SER A 3 -73.31 43.12 48.63
C SER A 3 -72.90 42.44 47.29
N TYR A 4 -73.93 42.06 46.49
CA TYR A 4 -73.65 41.31 45.25
C TYR A 4 -72.75 42.02 44.24
N PRO A 5 -72.92 43.33 43.94
CA PRO A 5 -72.00 43.99 42.99
C PRO A 5 -70.58 44.10 43.55
N ILE A 6 -70.42 44.30 44.89
CA ILE A 6 -69.11 44.39 45.54
C ILE A 6 -68.34 43.07 45.50
N ASP A 7 -69.05 41.95 45.73
CA ASP A 7 -68.44 40.60 45.67
C ASP A 7 -68.06 40.24 44.28
N LYS A 8 -68.89 40.60 43.28
CA LYS A 8 -68.54 40.43 41.88
C LYS A 8 -67.31 41.24 41.40
N ILE A 9 -67.23 42.46 41.85
CA ILE A 9 -66.04 43.30 41.59
C ILE A 9 -64.79 42.70 42.24
N ARG A 10 -64.88 42.13 43.44
CA ARG A 10 -63.72 41.44 44.07
C ARG A 10 -63.30 40.17 43.28
N GLU A 11 -64.30 39.37 42.86
CA GLU A 11 -64.07 38.19 42.02
C GLU A 11 -63.38 38.56 40.65
N ILE A 12 -63.89 39.59 39.98
CA ILE A 12 -63.32 40.09 38.73
C ILE A 12 -61.87 40.59 38.94
N LYS A 13 -61.61 41.32 39.99
CA LYS A 13 -60.25 41.78 40.30
C LYS A 13 -59.28 40.63 40.52
N LYS A 14 -59.69 39.52 41.17
CA LYS A 14 -58.93 38.37 41.41
C LYS A 14 -58.63 37.64 40.04
N LEU A 15 -59.65 37.45 39.18
CA LEU A 15 -59.50 36.86 37.86
C LEU A 15 -58.56 37.70 36.95
N LEU A 16 -58.61 39.01 37.03
CA LEU A 16 -57.73 39.91 36.29
C LEU A 16 -56.28 39.74 36.72
N ILE A 17 -55.97 39.67 38.00
CA ILE A 17 -54.67 39.46 38.57
C ILE A 17 -54.11 38.06 38.12
N GLU A 18 -54.94 37.03 38.22
CA GLU A 18 -54.56 35.67 37.77
C GLU A 18 -54.27 35.63 36.27
N LYS A 19 -55.04 36.34 35.45
CA LYS A 19 -54.84 36.45 34.01
C LYS A 19 -53.52 37.18 33.71
N GLU A 20 -53.29 38.33 34.35
CA GLU A 20 -52.06 39.11 34.16
C GLU A 20 -50.80 38.30 34.54
N SER A 21 -50.87 37.54 35.62
CA SER A 21 -49.81 36.62 36.04
C SER A 21 -49.49 35.58 34.96
N LYS A 22 -50.53 34.92 34.39
CA LYS A 22 -50.35 33.94 33.30
C LYS A 22 -49.82 34.60 32.02
N ASP A 23 -50.29 35.80 31.67
CA ASP A 23 -49.81 36.53 30.50
C ASP A 23 -48.31 36.85 30.63
N ASN A 24 -47.88 37.32 31.80
CA ASN A 24 -46.48 37.61 32.09
C ASN A 24 -45.60 36.34 32.05
N GLU A 25 -46.07 35.25 32.62
CA GLU A 25 -45.38 33.96 32.58
C GLU A 25 -45.25 33.43 31.14
N TYR A 26 -46.31 33.49 30.35
CA TYR A 26 -46.27 33.14 28.94
C TYR A 26 -45.24 33.96 28.17
N LEU A 27 -45.24 35.28 28.30
CA LEU A 27 -44.28 36.16 27.63
C LEU A 27 -42.83 35.85 28.03
N ARG A 28 -42.61 35.60 29.33
CA ARG A 28 -41.27 35.19 29.79
C ARG A 28 -40.79 33.92 29.14
N LYS A 29 -41.67 32.90 29.06
CA LYS A 29 -41.32 31.62 28.44
C LYS A 29 -41.08 31.76 26.93
N ILE A 30 -41.86 32.57 26.22
CA ILE A 30 -41.65 32.86 24.78
C ILE A 30 -40.31 33.55 24.58
N ASN A 31 -39.99 34.59 25.36
CA ASN A 31 -38.70 35.31 25.23
C ASN A 31 -37.51 34.37 25.48
N GLN A 32 -37.60 33.48 26.47
CA GLN A 32 -36.58 32.48 26.72
C GLN A 32 -36.43 31.53 25.52
N ALA A 33 -37.56 31.02 25.01
CA ALA A 33 -37.58 30.12 23.88
C ALA A 33 -37.01 30.75 22.59
N ASP A 34 -37.39 31.99 22.29
CA ASP A 34 -36.91 32.72 21.13
C ASP A 34 -35.38 32.94 21.19
N ASN A 35 -34.84 33.34 22.36
CA ASN A 35 -33.41 33.51 22.58
C ASN A 35 -32.63 32.20 22.36
N GLU A 36 -33.12 31.06 22.88
CA GLU A 36 -32.51 29.77 22.70
C GLU A 36 -32.62 29.30 21.23
N PHE A 37 -33.74 29.60 20.58
CA PHE A 37 -33.96 29.32 19.17
C PHE A 37 -32.96 30.07 18.27
N GLU A 38 -32.77 31.39 18.50
CA GLU A 38 -31.81 32.20 17.77
C GLU A 38 -30.37 31.77 18.01
N SER A 39 -30.09 31.18 19.16
CA SER A 39 -28.80 30.62 19.53
C SER A 39 -28.61 29.17 19.02
N ALA A 40 -29.55 28.63 18.25
CA ALA A 40 -29.60 27.25 17.77
C ALA A 40 -29.56 26.17 18.87
N ASN A 41 -29.96 26.51 20.09
CA ASN A 41 -30.11 25.58 21.22
C ASN A 41 -31.48 24.91 21.19
N TRP A 42 -31.66 24.05 20.19
CA TRP A 42 -32.98 23.49 19.80
C TRP A 42 -33.69 22.75 20.94
N GLU A 43 -32.97 21.96 21.75
CA GLU A 43 -33.54 21.23 22.88
C GLU A 43 -34.09 22.18 23.98
N ASN A 44 -33.33 23.20 24.33
CA ASN A 44 -33.78 24.19 25.34
C ASN A 44 -34.93 25.04 24.82
N ALA A 45 -34.84 25.50 23.55
CA ALA A 45 -35.93 26.22 22.92
C ALA A 45 -37.23 25.39 22.92
N LEU A 46 -37.14 24.09 22.58
CA LEU A 46 -38.27 23.16 22.57
C LEU A 46 -38.94 23.06 23.94
N VAL A 47 -38.14 22.98 25.03
CA VAL A 47 -38.67 22.94 26.39
C VAL A 47 -39.47 24.22 26.68
N HIS A 48 -38.90 25.40 26.44
CA HIS A 48 -39.57 26.67 26.77
C HIS A 48 -40.80 26.94 25.90
N TYR A 49 -40.78 26.58 24.60
CA TYR A 49 -41.99 26.64 23.74
C TYR A 49 -43.09 25.70 24.21
N LYS A 50 -42.76 24.48 24.66
CA LYS A 50 -43.76 23.56 25.27
C LYS A 50 -44.36 24.10 26.56
N GLU A 51 -43.54 24.73 27.42
CA GLU A 51 -44.01 25.40 28.64
C GLU A 51 -44.92 26.58 28.29
N ALA A 52 -44.58 27.41 27.31
CA ALA A 52 -45.43 28.49 26.84
C ALA A 52 -46.73 27.98 26.24
N LYS A 53 -46.70 26.92 25.41
CA LYS A 53 -47.91 26.27 24.87
C LYS A 53 -48.83 25.72 25.95
N ALA A 54 -48.25 25.22 27.05
CA ALA A 54 -49.06 24.74 28.19
C ALA A 54 -49.84 25.86 28.93
N ILE A 55 -49.32 27.09 28.88
CA ILE A 55 -50.02 28.28 29.46
C ILE A 55 -51.10 28.75 28.50
N TYR A 56 -50.73 28.94 27.21
CA TYR A 56 -51.66 29.32 26.14
C TYR A 56 -51.33 28.61 24.86
N GLU A 57 -52.33 27.92 24.30
CA GLU A 57 -52.20 27.21 23.03
C GLU A 57 -52.29 28.18 21.83
N LYS A 58 -51.24 28.99 21.66
CA LYS A 58 -51.13 29.97 20.57
C LYS A 58 -50.33 29.37 19.38
N GLU A 59 -50.55 29.93 18.18
CA GLU A 59 -49.92 29.49 16.95
C GLU A 59 -48.39 29.61 16.97
N HIS A 60 -47.85 30.71 17.50
CA HIS A 60 -46.41 30.93 17.54
C HIS A 60 -45.61 29.79 18.18
N PRO A 61 -45.82 29.39 19.45
CA PRO A 61 -45.09 28.26 20.01
C PRO A 61 -45.40 26.93 19.36
N ILE A 62 -46.57 26.72 18.78
CA ILE A 62 -46.94 25.47 18.05
C ILE A 62 -46.05 25.34 16.81
N ASN A 63 -46.00 26.38 15.96
CA ASN A 63 -45.22 26.39 14.74
C ASN A 63 -43.72 26.22 15.02
N ARG A 64 -43.21 26.88 16.07
CA ARG A 64 -41.80 26.74 16.48
C ARG A 64 -41.46 25.34 17.00
N ILE A 65 -42.37 24.70 17.73
CA ILE A 65 -42.21 23.30 18.17
C ILE A 65 -42.08 22.38 16.97
N GLU A 66 -42.94 22.55 15.95
CA GLU A 66 -42.88 21.73 14.71
C GLU A 66 -41.57 21.95 13.95
N GLU A 67 -41.16 23.22 13.78
CA GLU A 67 -39.90 23.59 13.13
C GLU A 67 -38.69 22.95 13.83
N ILE A 68 -38.64 23.06 15.18
CA ILE A 68 -37.56 22.45 15.97
C ILE A 68 -37.53 20.93 15.84
N ASN A 69 -38.70 20.28 15.91
CA ASN A 69 -38.77 18.82 15.77
C ASN A 69 -38.28 18.35 14.41
N LEU A 70 -38.60 19.05 13.31
CA LEU A 70 -38.05 18.76 12.00
C LEU A 70 -36.52 18.90 12.00
N LYS A 71 -36.00 19.98 12.58
CA LYS A 71 -34.57 20.25 12.67
C LYS A 71 -33.81 19.20 13.48
N LEU A 72 -34.34 18.82 14.64
CA LEU A 72 -33.76 17.77 15.48
C LEU A 72 -33.77 16.40 14.77
N ASN A 73 -34.84 16.08 14.04
CA ASN A 73 -34.91 14.84 13.26
C ASN A 73 -33.88 14.82 12.10
N GLU A 74 -33.70 15.95 11.41
CA GLU A 74 -32.66 16.09 10.38
C GLU A 74 -31.24 15.89 10.96
N LEU A 75 -30.94 16.55 12.08
CA LEU A 75 -29.64 16.43 12.76
C LEU A 75 -29.38 14.99 13.22
N LYS A 76 -30.39 14.33 13.78
CA LYS A 76 -30.31 12.92 14.18
C LYS A 76 -30.02 12.03 12.97
N SER A 77 -30.75 12.21 11.88
CA SER A 77 -30.57 11.42 10.65
C SER A 77 -29.16 11.62 10.07
N GLN A 78 -28.63 12.85 10.06
CA GLN A 78 -27.26 13.14 9.62
C GLN A 78 -26.22 12.46 10.51
N ASN A 79 -26.39 12.51 11.83
CA ASN A 79 -25.49 11.86 12.77
C ASN A 79 -25.50 10.33 12.64
N ASP A 80 -26.68 9.72 12.50
CA ASP A 80 -26.85 8.29 12.31
C ASP A 80 -26.18 7.83 11.00
N LYS A 81 -26.33 8.62 9.92
CA LYS A 81 -25.64 8.37 8.65
C LYS A 81 -24.13 8.44 8.79
N MET A 82 -23.61 9.51 9.41
CA MET A 82 -22.18 9.67 9.63
C MET A 82 -21.60 8.53 10.49
N SER A 83 -22.30 8.12 11.54
CA SER A 83 -21.92 7.00 12.38
C SER A 83 -21.86 5.69 11.59
N SER A 84 -22.85 5.43 10.74
CA SER A 84 -22.86 4.26 9.86
C SER A 84 -21.72 4.27 8.85
N GLU A 85 -21.42 5.42 8.24
CA GLU A 85 -20.28 5.57 7.32
C GLU A 85 -18.94 5.37 8.05
N ARG A 86 -18.82 5.83 9.31
CA ARG A 86 -17.61 5.59 10.12
C ARG A 86 -17.39 4.12 10.43
N LEU A 87 -18.44 3.39 10.79
CA LEU A 87 -18.34 1.94 11.01
C LEU A 87 -17.89 1.19 9.75
N LYS A 88 -18.39 1.58 8.57
CA LYS A 88 -17.96 0.99 7.29
C LYS A 88 -16.50 1.32 6.98
N TYR A 89 -16.07 2.55 7.25
CA TYR A 89 -14.68 2.96 7.10
C TYR A 89 -13.76 2.10 7.98
N ASP A 90 -14.10 1.95 9.26
CA ASP A 90 -13.30 1.16 10.19
C ASP A 90 -13.24 -0.32 9.76
N ASP A 91 -14.33 -0.88 9.23
CA ASP A 91 -14.36 -2.24 8.68
C ASP A 91 -13.44 -2.39 7.45
N PHE A 92 -13.49 -1.45 6.50
CA PHE A 92 -12.59 -1.46 5.35
C PHE A 92 -11.12 -1.34 5.74
N VAL A 93 -10.79 -0.50 6.73
CA VAL A 93 -9.43 -0.36 7.25
C VAL A 93 -8.97 -1.67 7.89
N ASN A 94 -9.81 -2.29 8.73
CA ASN A 94 -9.48 -3.57 9.37
C ASN A 94 -9.24 -4.70 8.35
N GLN A 95 -10.10 -4.80 7.33
CA GLN A 95 -9.91 -5.76 6.23
C GLN A 95 -8.61 -5.49 5.46
N ALA A 96 -8.31 -4.21 5.19
CA ALA A 96 -7.10 -3.82 4.52
C ALA A 96 -5.84 -4.17 5.32
N ASP A 97 -5.84 -3.93 6.64
CA ASP A 97 -4.74 -4.27 7.54
C ASP A 97 -4.50 -5.79 7.58
N GLN A 98 -5.57 -6.58 7.61
CA GLN A 98 -5.47 -8.04 7.55
C GLN A 98 -4.83 -8.49 6.23
N LEU A 99 -5.32 -8.00 5.08
CA LEU A 99 -4.78 -8.33 3.76
C LEU A 99 -3.32 -7.87 3.60
N TYR A 100 -2.97 -6.71 4.16
CA TYR A 100 -1.59 -6.23 4.19
C TYR A 100 -0.66 -7.19 4.95
N ASN A 101 -1.08 -7.66 6.12
CA ASN A 101 -0.33 -8.62 6.93
C ASN A 101 -0.20 -9.99 6.23
N GLU A 102 -1.20 -10.39 5.44
CA GLU A 102 -1.17 -11.57 4.57
C GLU A 102 -0.34 -11.36 3.29
N LYS A 103 0.30 -10.20 3.11
CA LYS A 103 1.06 -9.78 1.91
C LYS A 103 0.24 -9.73 0.62
N LYS A 104 -1.08 -9.66 0.73
CA LYS A 104 -2.03 -9.47 -0.37
C LYS A 104 -2.14 -7.99 -0.72
N TYR A 105 -1.03 -7.40 -1.14
CA TYR A 105 -0.87 -5.95 -1.27
C TYR A 105 -1.86 -5.28 -2.21
N LYS A 106 -2.18 -5.90 -3.36
CA LYS A 106 -3.14 -5.35 -4.34
C LYS A 106 -4.54 -5.26 -3.76
N GLU A 107 -4.97 -6.31 -3.05
CA GLU A 107 -6.28 -6.37 -2.39
C GLU A 107 -6.35 -5.40 -1.21
N ALA A 108 -5.29 -5.33 -0.39
CA ALA A 108 -5.17 -4.36 0.70
C ALA A 108 -5.29 -2.92 0.20
N LYS A 109 -4.60 -2.56 -0.90
CA LYS A 109 -4.70 -1.24 -1.54
C LYS A 109 -6.13 -0.91 -1.94
N THR A 110 -6.86 -1.88 -2.49
CA THR A 110 -8.27 -1.69 -2.86
C THR A 110 -9.12 -1.36 -1.64
N LYS A 111 -8.95 -2.09 -0.52
CA LYS A 111 -9.71 -1.85 0.71
C LYS A 111 -9.39 -0.52 1.37
N TYR A 112 -8.13 -0.10 1.41
CA TYR A 112 -7.77 1.25 1.85
C TYR A 112 -8.36 2.34 0.95
N SER A 113 -8.46 2.10 -0.36
CA SER A 113 -9.09 3.04 -1.29
C SER A 113 -10.61 3.13 -1.07
N GLU A 114 -11.28 2.01 -0.76
CA GLU A 114 -12.70 1.97 -0.37
C GLU A 114 -12.94 2.79 0.91
N ALA A 115 -12.06 2.68 1.91
CA ALA A 115 -12.10 3.50 3.11
C ALA A 115 -11.97 5.01 2.78
N LEU A 116 -11.03 5.39 1.91
CA LEU A 116 -10.83 6.77 1.48
C LEU A 116 -11.99 7.34 0.65
N ASN A 117 -12.79 6.51 -0.01
CA ASN A 117 -14.01 6.97 -0.69
C ASN A 117 -15.06 7.49 0.32
N LEU A 118 -15.09 6.95 1.53
CA LEU A 118 -15.96 7.43 2.61
C LEU A 118 -15.37 8.68 3.28
N PHE A 119 -14.09 8.64 3.62
CA PHE A 119 -13.38 9.75 4.31
C PHE A 119 -12.07 10.08 3.60
N LYS A 120 -12.14 10.97 2.61
CA LYS A 120 -11.03 11.29 1.68
C LYS A 120 -9.78 11.85 2.35
N ASN A 121 -9.88 12.42 3.54
CA ASN A 121 -8.78 13.13 4.19
C ASN A 121 -8.07 12.32 5.28
N GLU A 122 -8.47 11.08 5.51
CA GLU A 122 -7.84 10.20 6.48
C GLU A 122 -6.39 9.89 6.10
N TYR A 123 -5.49 10.15 7.04
CA TYR A 123 -4.04 10.02 6.82
C TYR A 123 -3.59 8.55 6.72
N TYR A 124 -4.14 7.70 7.60
CA TYR A 124 -3.67 6.32 7.74
C TYR A 124 -3.79 5.49 6.44
N PRO A 125 -4.96 5.40 5.78
CA PRO A 125 -5.07 4.67 4.53
C PRO A 125 -4.20 5.26 3.40
N LYS A 126 -4.07 6.59 3.33
CA LYS A 126 -3.18 7.24 2.33
C LYS A 126 -1.73 6.80 2.50
N LYS A 127 -1.24 6.80 3.74
CA LYS A 127 0.11 6.35 4.08
C LYS A 127 0.30 4.89 3.69
N LYS A 128 -0.67 4.02 4.03
CA LYS A 128 -0.62 2.59 3.71
C LYS A 128 -0.64 2.31 2.22
N ILE A 129 -1.43 3.03 1.44
CA ILE A 129 -1.43 2.93 -0.02
C ILE A 129 -0.05 3.27 -0.60
N ALA A 130 0.58 4.35 -0.13
CA ALA A 130 1.92 4.75 -0.59
C ALA A 130 2.99 3.69 -0.24
N GLU A 131 2.95 3.11 0.97
CA GLU A 131 3.82 2.00 1.38
C GLU A 131 3.62 0.77 0.47
N ILE A 132 2.37 0.41 0.18
CA ILE A 132 2.04 -0.71 -0.71
C ILE A 132 2.55 -0.47 -2.14
N GLU A 133 2.37 0.73 -2.68
CA GLU A 133 2.84 1.07 -4.03
C GLU A 133 4.35 0.94 -4.16
N LEU A 134 5.09 1.36 -3.14
CA LEU A 134 6.55 1.17 -3.10
C LEU A 134 6.91 -0.32 -3.06
N THR A 135 6.28 -1.08 -2.17
CA THR A 135 6.52 -2.53 -2.04
C THR A 135 6.20 -3.28 -3.34
N LEU A 136 5.08 -2.96 -3.99
CA LEU A 136 4.71 -3.59 -5.27
C LEU A 136 5.73 -3.29 -6.38
N LYS A 137 6.24 -2.06 -6.42
CA LYS A 137 7.28 -1.66 -7.37
C LYS A 137 8.61 -2.40 -7.13
N GLU A 138 8.99 -2.59 -5.86
CA GLU A 138 10.21 -3.35 -5.49
C GLU A 138 10.06 -4.84 -5.85
N LEU A 139 8.88 -5.43 -5.62
CA LEU A 139 8.59 -6.81 -6.01
C LEU A 139 8.66 -7.00 -7.53
N GLU A 140 8.03 -6.12 -8.30
CA GLU A 140 8.07 -6.16 -9.76
C GLU A 140 9.50 -6.04 -10.30
N ALA A 141 10.29 -5.11 -9.75
CA ALA A 141 11.70 -4.96 -10.13
C ALA A 141 12.53 -6.23 -9.82
N SER A 142 12.27 -6.88 -8.68
CA SER A 142 12.91 -8.13 -8.31
C SER A 142 12.52 -9.30 -9.23
N GLU A 143 11.25 -9.39 -9.63
CA GLU A 143 10.77 -10.40 -10.58
C GLU A 143 11.43 -10.23 -11.95
N ILE A 144 11.54 -9.00 -12.46
CA ILE A 144 12.22 -8.70 -13.73
C ILE A 144 13.68 -9.11 -13.67
N LEU A 145 14.41 -8.80 -12.59
CA LEU A 145 15.80 -9.20 -12.44
C LEU A 145 15.97 -10.72 -12.37
N LEU A 146 15.07 -11.41 -11.70
CA LEU A 146 15.08 -12.89 -11.64
C LEU A 146 14.83 -13.51 -13.00
N GLU A 147 13.88 -12.97 -13.77
CA GLU A 147 13.62 -13.41 -15.14
C GLU A 147 14.84 -13.23 -16.05
N GLN A 148 15.49 -12.06 -15.99
CA GLN A 148 16.71 -11.77 -16.73
C GLN A 148 17.84 -12.73 -16.34
N TYR A 149 18.02 -12.99 -15.04
CA TYR A 149 19.00 -13.97 -14.56
C TYR A 149 18.73 -15.37 -15.13
N ASN A 150 17.49 -15.86 -15.00
CA ASN A 150 17.12 -17.19 -15.49
C ASN A 150 17.30 -17.34 -17.01
N ASN A 151 17.02 -16.29 -17.79
CA ASN A 151 17.23 -16.26 -19.23
C ASN A 151 18.73 -16.37 -19.59
N LEU A 152 19.60 -15.63 -18.88
CA LEU A 152 21.05 -15.71 -19.07
C LEU A 152 21.58 -17.10 -18.73
N ILE A 153 21.15 -17.69 -17.61
CA ILE A 153 21.53 -19.05 -17.22
C ILE A 153 21.11 -20.07 -18.29
N SER A 154 19.86 -20.03 -18.74
CA SER A 154 19.36 -20.96 -19.76
C SER A 154 20.16 -20.87 -21.05
N LYS A 155 20.51 -19.66 -21.50
CA LYS A 155 21.36 -19.47 -22.69
C LYS A 155 22.79 -19.96 -22.49
N ALA A 156 23.36 -19.69 -21.30
CA ALA A 156 24.71 -20.15 -20.96
C ALA A 156 24.79 -21.70 -20.90
N ASP A 157 23.77 -22.35 -20.30
CA ASP A 157 23.67 -23.82 -20.25
C ASP A 157 23.59 -24.41 -21.66
N ALA A 158 22.81 -23.81 -22.56
CA ALA A 158 22.71 -24.23 -23.95
C ALA A 158 24.05 -24.13 -24.69
N LEU A 159 24.75 -22.97 -24.57
CA LEU A 159 26.07 -22.79 -25.19
C LEU A 159 27.12 -23.77 -24.64
N LYS A 160 27.06 -24.07 -23.33
CA LYS A 160 27.91 -25.07 -22.71
C LYS A 160 27.68 -26.47 -23.30
N LEU A 161 26.41 -26.87 -23.57
CA LEU A 161 26.08 -28.11 -24.22
C LEU A 161 26.60 -28.19 -25.69
N GLU A 162 26.65 -27.03 -26.36
CA GLU A 162 27.24 -26.87 -27.69
C GLU A 162 28.80 -26.82 -27.68
N ASN A 163 29.42 -26.96 -26.49
CA ASN A 163 30.86 -26.84 -26.28
C ASN A 163 31.44 -25.42 -26.60
N LYS A 164 30.58 -24.38 -26.61
CA LYS A 164 30.94 -22.99 -26.79
C LYS A 164 31.28 -22.35 -25.40
N LEU A 165 32.39 -22.85 -24.84
CA LEU A 165 32.72 -22.61 -23.40
C LEU A 165 32.99 -21.13 -23.08
N GLU A 166 33.70 -20.41 -23.94
CA GLU A 166 33.98 -18.99 -23.74
C GLU A 166 32.72 -18.12 -23.78
N GLU A 167 31.82 -18.39 -24.74
CA GLU A 167 30.54 -17.68 -24.86
C GLU A 167 29.64 -18.01 -23.68
N ALA A 168 29.59 -19.26 -23.24
CA ALA A 168 28.86 -19.67 -22.05
C ALA A 168 29.37 -18.95 -20.80
N LYS A 169 30.70 -18.86 -20.62
CA LYS A 169 31.33 -18.17 -19.50
C LYS A 169 30.90 -16.71 -19.43
N ILE A 170 30.90 -15.97 -20.54
CA ILE A 170 30.47 -14.57 -20.61
C ILE A 170 29.03 -14.40 -20.10
N LEU A 171 28.12 -15.33 -20.46
CA LEU A 171 26.74 -15.25 -20.01
C LEU A 171 26.58 -15.59 -18.52
N TYR A 172 27.34 -16.56 -17.99
CA TYR A 172 27.36 -16.84 -16.55
C TYR A 172 27.95 -15.65 -15.76
N GLU A 173 28.96 -14.96 -16.27
CA GLU A 173 29.49 -13.74 -15.64
C GLU A 173 28.45 -12.61 -15.61
N LYS A 174 27.67 -12.43 -16.68
CA LYS A 174 26.53 -11.51 -16.71
C LYS A 174 25.45 -11.89 -15.71
N ALA A 175 25.09 -13.18 -15.61
CA ALA A 175 24.13 -13.68 -14.66
C ALA A 175 24.60 -13.47 -13.21
N LYS A 176 25.86 -13.72 -12.91
CA LYS A 176 26.48 -13.45 -11.60
C LYS A 176 26.32 -11.98 -11.18
N ASN A 177 26.51 -11.05 -12.12
CA ASN A 177 26.35 -9.61 -11.83
C ASN A 177 24.91 -9.23 -11.51
N LEU A 178 23.90 -9.93 -12.04
CA LEU A 178 22.49 -9.70 -11.70
C LEU A 178 22.10 -10.32 -10.35
N ASN A 179 22.70 -11.45 -9.97
CA ASN A 179 22.45 -12.13 -8.70
C ASN A 179 23.75 -12.63 -8.05
N PRO A 180 24.54 -11.72 -7.44
CA PRO A 180 25.85 -12.05 -6.85
C PRO A 180 25.79 -13.01 -5.67
N SER A 181 24.63 -13.14 -5.01
CA SER A 181 24.43 -14.06 -3.87
C SER A 181 24.17 -15.52 -4.29
N ASN A 182 23.92 -15.77 -5.57
CA ASN A 182 23.69 -17.10 -6.07
C ASN A 182 24.99 -17.73 -6.58
N SER A 183 25.44 -18.82 -5.94
CA SER A 183 26.70 -19.51 -6.25
C SER A 183 26.69 -20.26 -7.57
N TYR A 184 25.55 -20.51 -8.18
CA TYR A 184 25.43 -21.34 -9.40
C TYR A 184 26.32 -20.86 -10.55
N SER A 185 26.32 -19.55 -10.82
CA SER A 185 27.14 -18.96 -11.88
C SER A 185 28.64 -19.12 -11.59
N ASP A 186 29.06 -18.93 -10.33
CA ASP A 186 30.45 -19.11 -9.92
C ASP A 186 30.95 -20.53 -10.11
N GLU A 187 30.14 -21.51 -9.72
CA GLU A 187 30.44 -22.92 -9.91
C GLU A 187 30.60 -23.27 -11.37
N LYS A 188 29.69 -22.78 -12.26
CA LYS A 188 29.77 -23.03 -13.71
C LYS A 188 30.99 -22.35 -14.33
N ILE A 189 31.32 -21.13 -13.93
CA ILE A 189 32.53 -20.43 -14.41
C ILE A 189 33.80 -21.18 -14.01
N SER A 190 33.89 -21.71 -12.80
CA SER A 190 35.02 -22.48 -12.31
C SER A 190 35.19 -23.75 -13.17
N LEU A 191 34.15 -24.53 -13.40
CA LEU A 191 34.17 -25.73 -14.21
C LEU A 191 34.56 -25.47 -15.69
N ILE A 192 34.08 -24.33 -16.23
CA ILE A 192 34.45 -23.93 -17.59
C ILE A 192 35.95 -23.57 -17.65
N ASN A 193 36.49 -22.82 -16.68
CA ASN A 193 37.90 -22.47 -16.64
C ASN A 193 38.77 -23.70 -16.56
N GLU A 194 38.41 -24.73 -15.79
CA GLU A 194 39.13 -25.99 -15.72
C GLU A 194 39.10 -26.73 -17.09
N SER A 195 37.92 -26.75 -17.72
CA SER A 195 37.77 -27.38 -19.05
C SER A 195 38.59 -26.67 -20.12
N LEU A 196 38.58 -25.32 -20.12
CA LEU A 196 39.39 -24.52 -21.05
C LEU A 196 40.89 -24.72 -20.84
N LYS A 197 41.32 -24.78 -19.56
CA LYS A 197 42.72 -25.09 -19.24
C LYS A 197 43.14 -26.46 -19.75
N LYS A 198 42.30 -27.46 -19.54
CA LYS A 198 42.55 -28.82 -20.05
C LYS A 198 42.64 -28.84 -21.57
N ASN A 199 41.64 -28.26 -22.27
CA ASN A 199 41.63 -28.19 -23.73
C ASN A 199 42.90 -27.51 -24.30
N ASN A 200 43.38 -26.44 -23.62
CA ASN A 200 44.62 -25.76 -24.04
C ASN A 200 45.83 -26.66 -23.85
N ASN A 201 45.97 -27.33 -22.71
CA ASN A 201 47.07 -28.26 -22.45
C ASN A 201 47.07 -29.43 -23.45
N ASP A 202 45.87 -29.97 -23.77
CA ASP A 202 45.77 -31.04 -24.77
C ASP A 202 46.23 -30.60 -26.17
N LYS A 203 45.86 -29.38 -26.59
CA LYS A 203 46.37 -28.77 -27.84
C LYS A 203 47.89 -28.60 -27.82
N LEU A 204 48.46 -28.03 -26.75
CA LEU A 204 49.87 -27.85 -26.60
C LEU A 204 50.64 -29.19 -26.65
N LYS A 205 50.04 -30.25 -26.07
CA LYS A 205 50.61 -31.58 -26.10
C LYS A 205 50.63 -32.17 -27.52
N ILE A 206 49.54 -32.01 -28.28
CA ILE A 206 49.49 -32.43 -29.69
C ILE A 206 50.54 -31.73 -30.52
N GLU A 207 50.69 -30.39 -30.40
CA GLU A 207 51.70 -29.61 -31.10
C GLU A 207 53.11 -30.06 -30.71
N TYR A 208 53.37 -30.29 -29.42
CA TYR A 208 54.64 -30.84 -28.94
C TYR A 208 54.99 -32.18 -29.56
N ASP A 209 54.04 -33.14 -29.55
CA ASP A 209 54.22 -34.47 -30.09
C ASP A 209 54.51 -34.44 -31.61
N GLU A 210 53.82 -33.52 -32.36
CA GLU A 210 54.09 -33.31 -33.77
C GLU A 210 55.52 -32.77 -34.04
N ILE A 211 55.99 -31.84 -33.19
CA ILE A 211 57.35 -31.28 -33.32
C ILE A 211 58.39 -32.33 -32.97
N ILE A 212 58.16 -33.11 -31.92
CA ILE A 212 59.06 -34.25 -31.57
C ILE A 212 59.11 -35.25 -32.72
N LYS A 213 57.98 -35.62 -33.29
CA LYS A 213 57.98 -36.54 -34.45
C LYS A 213 58.80 -36.01 -35.62
N LYS A 214 58.68 -34.72 -35.98
CA LYS A 214 59.51 -34.10 -37.02
C LYS A 214 60.98 -34.13 -36.66
N ALA A 215 61.32 -33.87 -35.41
CA ALA A 215 62.70 -33.92 -34.91
C ALA A 215 63.29 -35.32 -35.06
N ASP A 216 62.53 -36.37 -34.69
CA ASP A 216 62.92 -37.76 -34.77
C ASP A 216 63.10 -38.20 -36.23
N ASP A 217 62.19 -37.79 -37.14
CA ASP A 217 62.29 -38.07 -38.59
C ASP A 217 63.56 -37.45 -39.16
N TYR A 218 63.87 -36.20 -38.83
CA TYR A 218 65.13 -35.59 -39.30
C TYR A 218 66.37 -36.23 -38.68
N PHE A 219 66.30 -36.67 -37.44
CA PHE A 219 67.38 -37.35 -36.75
C PHE A 219 67.66 -38.68 -37.44
N THR A 220 66.63 -39.47 -37.79
CA THR A 220 66.70 -40.75 -38.50
C THR A 220 67.26 -40.56 -39.91
N ALA A 221 66.88 -39.48 -40.58
CA ALA A 221 67.40 -39.06 -41.86
C ALA A 221 68.83 -38.49 -41.82
N LYS A 222 69.48 -38.49 -40.67
CA LYS A 222 70.86 -37.96 -40.42
C LYS A 222 70.98 -36.44 -40.65
N ASN A 223 69.84 -35.72 -40.70
CA ASN A 223 69.86 -34.26 -40.82
C ASN A 223 69.89 -33.63 -39.39
N TYR A 224 71.04 -33.78 -38.75
CA TYR A 224 71.20 -33.39 -37.33
C TYR A 224 71.02 -31.92 -37.08
N LYS A 225 71.23 -31.07 -38.08
CA LYS A 225 71.01 -29.60 -37.88
C LYS A 225 69.51 -29.29 -37.70
N LEU A 226 68.66 -29.81 -38.59
CA LEU A 226 67.22 -29.62 -38.48
C LEU A 226 66.63 -30.38 -37.29
N ALA A 227 67.07 -31.59 -37.01
CA ALA A 227 66.66 -32.32 -35.83
C ALA A 227 66.90 -31.51 -34.54
N ARG A 228 68.10 -30.95 -34.39
CA ARG A 228 68.42 -30.09 -33.21
C ARG A 228 67.49 -28.89 -33.12
N ASP A 229 67.21 -28.23 -34.25
CA ASP A 229 66.38 -27.01 -34.22
C ASP A 229 64.93 -27.32 -33.83
N PHE A 230 64.37 -28.45 -34.29
CA PHE A 230 63.04 -28.92 -33.84
C PHE A 230 63.05 -29.41 -32.39
N TYR A 231 64.07 -30.09 -31.89
CA TYR A 231 64.17 -30.43 -30.46
C TYR A 231 64.27 -29.18 -29.59
N LYS A 232 64.97 -28.13 -30.01
CA LYS A 232 64.97 -26.87 -29.32
C LYS A 232 63.59 -26.20 -29.27
N GLN A 233 62.87 -26.25 -30.39
CA GLN A 233 61.47 -25.76 -30.43
C GLN A 233 60.60 -26.56 -29.47
N ALA A 234 60.68 -27.88 -29.43
CA ALA A 234 59.94 -28.71 -28.48
C ALA A 234 60.31 -28.34 -27.01
N SER A 235 61.57 -28.08 -26.71
CA SER A 235 62.02 -27.77 -25.35
C SER A 235 61.52 -26.42 -24.84
N SER A 236 60.96 -25.54 -25.67
CA SER A 236 60.35 -24.28 -25.28
C SER A 236 58.85 -24.40 -24.90
N PHE A 237 58.25 -25.58 -25.03
CA PHE A 237 56.85 -25.80 -24.61
C PHE A 237 56.76 -25.96 -23.10
N GLU A 238 56.00 -25.08 -22.44
CA GLU A 238 55.62 -25.23 -21.02
C GLU A 238 54.34 -26.10 -20.93
N ILE A 239 54.51 -27.41 -20.96
CA ILE A 239 53.38 -28.34 -20.72
C ILE A 239 53.28 -28.54 -19.21
N SER A 240 52.20 -28.02 -18.62
CA SER A 240 51.88 -28.29 -17.20
C SER A 240 51.46 -29.73 -17.03
N ASN A 241 52.15 -30.49 -16.21
CA ASN A 241 51.78 -31.86 -15.79
C ASN A 241 50.50 -31.86 -14.98
#